data_ddb5caeb577aa330a4d5d8e4eca44ef6
#
_entry.id   ddb5caeb577aa330a4d5d8e4eca44ef6
#
_cell.length_a   1.000
_cell.length_b   1.000
_cell.length_c   1.000
_cell.angle_alpha   90.00
_cell.angle_beta   90.00
_cell.angle_gamma   90.00
#
_symmetry.space_group_name_H-M   'P 1'
#
loop_
_entity.id
_entity.type
_entity.pdbx_description
1 polymer ?
#
loop_
_entity_poly.entity_id
_entity_poly.type
_entity_poly.pdbx_seq_one_letter_code
_entity_poly.pdbx_strand_id
1 'polypeptide(L)'
;MVGQRTLKNTIRASGVGLHTGKKVLMTLRPAAPDTGILFRRSDLGEFATVVAHAENVGDTQLGTTLVSGAARVSTVEHLLSAFAGLGIDNAVVEVSAPEVPIMDGSASHFVFLLQSAGIEEQLTPKRFIRITEPLKVTDGDKWAMFEPFEGFKVNFEIEFNHPIFKRHAQRASMDFSTTSFLKEISRARTFGFMRDLEMMRARNLALGGNLDNAIVLDDVRVLNEDGLRYEDEFVKHKILDAIGDLYLLGHSLIGEFSGYKSGHALNNKLLRALLKAKSCWEEVTFERHADAPISYVEAPALAHSSSVY
;
A
#
# COMPACT_ATOMS: atom_id res chain seq x y z
N MET A 1 -22.92 -2.64 -13.82
CA MET A 1 -22.46 -2.10 -12.53
C MET A 1 -20.94 -2.18 -12.47
N VAL A 2 -20.29 -1.33 -11.68
CA VAL A 2 -18.85 -1.48 -11.39
C VAL A 2 -18.70 -2.61 -10.38
N GLY A 3 -18.05 -3.70 -10.78
CA GLY A 3 -17.89 -4.90 -9.97
C GLY A 3 -16.68 -4.86 -9.06
N GLN A 4 -16.70 -5.64 -7.97
CA GLN A 4 -15.52 -5.94 -7.19
C GLN A 4 -14.48 -6.66 -8.05
N ARG A 5 -13.23 -6.61 -7.67
CA ARG A 5 -12.13 -7.22 -8.42
C ARG A 5 -11.33 -8.19 -7.55
N THR A 6 -10.96 -9.32 -8.16
CA THR A 6 -10.08 -10.33 -7.55
C THR A 6 -9.02 -10.78 -8.53
N LEU A 7 -8.11 -11.66 -8.10
CA LEU A 7 -7.15 -12.31 -8.97
C LEU A 7 -7.83 -13.40 -9.81
N LYS A 8 -7.37 -13.59 -11.04
CA LYS A 8 -7.82 -14.68 -11.90
C LYS A 8 -7.13 -16.00 -11.56
N ASN A 9 -5.83 -15.94 -11.22
CA ASN A 9 -5.01 -17.10 -10.93
C ASN A 9 -4.21 -16.92 -9.64
N THR A 10 -3.82 -18.03 -9.04
CA THR A 10 -2.87 -18.04 -7.92
C THR A 10 -1.46 -17.75 -8.44
N ILE A 11 -0.72 -16.88 -7.73
CA ILE A 11 0.68 -16.60 -8.04
C ILE A 11 1.53 -16.68 -6.77
N ARG A 12 2.80 -17.02 -6.92
CA ARG A 12 3.75 -17.17 -5.81
C ARG A 12 5.01 -16.36 -6.05
N ALA A 13 5.56 -15.84 -4.97
CA ALA A 13 6.87 -15.20 -4.96
C ALA A 13 7.59 -15.52 -3.65
N SER A 14 8.91 -15.42 -3.67
CA SER A 14 9.74 -15.53 -2.47
C SER A 14 10.63 -14.30 -2.35
N GLY A 15 10.94 -13.92 -1.12
CA GLY A 15 11.83 -12.81 -0.81
C GLY A 15 12.26 -12.84 0.64
N VAL A 16 12.67 -11.70 1.17
CA VAL A 16 13.08 -11.53 2.57
C VAL A 16 12.27 -10.42 3.20
N GLY A 17 11.96 -10.54 4.49
CA GLY A 17 11.37 -9.46 5.27
C GLY A 17 12.40 -8.36 5.51
N LEU A 18 12.03 -7.08 5.34
CA LEU A 18 12.91 -5.93 5.53
C LEU A 18 13.45 -5.88 6.96
N HIS A 19 12.58 -6.04 7.95
CA HIS A 19 12.94 -5.91 9.36
C HIS A 19 13.41 -7.25 9.94
N THR A 20 12.72 -8.33 9.66
CA THR A 20 13.02 -9.64 10.23
C THR A 20 14.21 -10.36 9.58
N GLY A 21 14.56 -10.01 8.33
CA GLY A 21 15.57 -10.71 7.54
C GLY A 21 15.20 -12.16 7.19
N LYS A 22 14.00 -12.62 7.55
CA LYS A 22 13.55 -13.99 7.30
C LYS A 22 13.16 -14.18 5.84
N LYS A 23 13.49 -15.37 5.31
CA LYS A 23 12.93 -15.79 4.01
C LYS A 23 11.43 -15.97 4.12
N VAL A 24 10.69 -15.46 3.14
CA VAL A 24 9.23 -15.51 3.08
C VAL A 24 8.81 -16.09 1.74
N LEU A 25 7.98 -17.11 1.79
CA LEU A 25 7.18 -17.54 0.64
C LEU A 25 5.82 -16.84 0.75
N MET A 26 5.46 -16.09 -0.27
CA MET A 26 4.16 -15.42 -0.38
C MET A 26 3.35 -16.05 -1.51
N THR A 27 2.09 -16.37 -1.24
CA THR A 27 1.13 -16.84 -2.24
C THR A 27 -0.06 -15.90 -2.26
N LEU A 28 -0.38 -15.33 -3.43
CA LEU A 28 -1.56 -14.51 -3.66
C LEU A 28 -2.60 -15.36 -4.37
N ARG A 29 -3.83 -15.40 -3.83
CA ARG A 29 -4.93 -16.22 -4.34
C ARG A 29 -6.16 -15.39 -4.62
N PRO A 30 -6.99 -15.81 -5.60
CA PRO A 30 -8.36 -15.29 -5.73
C PRO A 30 -9.14 -15.45 -4.42
N ALA A 31 -10.11 -14.58 -4.21
CA ALA A 31 -11.05 -14.68 -3.10
C ALA A 31 -12.48 -14.38 -3.56
N ALA A 32 -13.45 -14.90 -2.82
CA ALA A 32 -14.88 -14.64 -3.07
C ALA A 32 -15.19 -13.14 -2.88
N PRO A 33 -16.27 -12.63 -3.48
CA PRO A 33 -16.76 -11.29 -3.20
C PRO A 33 -16.91 -11.04 -1.70
N ASP A 34 -16.73 -9.80 -1.28
CA ASP A 34 -16.83 -9.33 0.11
C ASP A 34 -15.84 -9.98 1.11
N THR A 35 -14.81 -10.67 0.62
CA THR A 35 -13.74 -11.22 1.47
C THR A 35 -12.81 -10.11 1.98
N GLY A 36 -12.60 -9.05 1.18
CA GLY A 36 -11.53 -8.09 1.42
C GLY A 36 -10.15 -8.70 1.17
N ILE A 37 -9.11 -8.04 1.66
CA ILE A 37 -7.74 -8.57 1.63
C ILE A 37 -7.49 -9.32 2.94
N LEU A 38 -7.39 -10.65 2.84
CA LEU A 38 -7.21 -11.54 3.98
C LEU A 38 -5.77 -12.05 4.03
N PHE A 39 -5.03 -11.71 5.07
CA PHE A 39 -3.70 -12.27 5.33
C PHE A 39 -3.81 -13.57 6.13
N ARG A 40 -2.99 -14.56 5.76
CA ARG A 40 -2.87 -15.86 6.44
C ARG A 40 -1.41 -16.18 6.70
N ARG A 41 -1.10 -16.56 7.93
CA ARG A 41 0.21 -17.08 8.35
C ARG A 41 0.25 -18.59 8.15
N SER A 42 0.74 -19.02 6.97
CA SER A 42 0.75 -20.45 6.60
C SER A 42 1.64 -21.32 7.48
N ASP A 43 2.60 -20.72 8.18
CA ASP A 43 3.47 -21.38 9.17
C ASP A 43 2.82 -21.59 10.55
N LEU A 44 1.69 -20.92 10.83
CA LEU A 44 0.96 -21.01 12.11
C LEU A 44 -0.35 -21.81 12.01
N GLY A 45 -0.66 -22.31 10.82
CA GLY A 45 -1.87 -23.08 10.57
C GLY A 45 -3.00 -22.29 9.91
N GLU A 46 -4.08 -22.99 9.59
CA GLU A 46 -5.15 -22.47 8.72
C GLU A 46 -5.92 -21.28 9.31
N PHE A 47 -6.06 -21.25 10.63
CA PHE A 47 -6.85 -20.23 11.33
C PHE A 47 -6.07 -18.97 11.74
N ALA A 48 -4.76 -18.93 11.48
CA ALA A 48 -3.94 -17.76 11.76
C ALA A 48 -4.13 -16.69 10.67
N THR A 49 -5.29 -16.03 10.68
CA THR A 49 -5.70 -15.05 9.67
C THR A 49 -5.97 -13.67 10.28
N VAL A 50 -5.76 -12.63 9.49
CA VAL A 50 -6.12 -11.25 9.82
C VAL A 50 -6.59 -10.53 8.57
N VAL A 51 -7.75 -9.88 8.64
CA VAL A 51 -8.26 -9.03 7.56
C VAL A 51 -7.50 -7.70 7.56
N ALA A 52 -7.13 -7.21 6.39
CA ALA A 52 -6.57 -5.87 6.20
C ALA A 52 -7.63 -4.81 6.49
N HIS A 53 -7.67 -4.36 7.73
CA HIS A 53 -8.59 -3.36 8.22
C HIS A 53 -7.92 -2.46 9.25
N ALA A 54 -8.30 -1.17 9.28
CA ALA A 54 -7.69 -0.18 10.15
C ALA A 54 -7.74 -0.57 11.65
N GLU A 55 -8.78 -1.26 12.09
CA GLU A 55 -8.93 -1.72 13.47
C GLU A 55 -7.99 -2.88 13.84
N ASN A 56 -7.49 -3.61 12.84
CA ASN A 56 -6.56 -4.72 13.02
C ASN A 56 -5.09 -4.27 13.01
N VAL A 57 -4.80 -2.98 12.83
CA VAL A 57 -3.44 -2.44 12.96
C VAL A 57 -3.04 -2.47 14.44
N GLY A 58 -2.05 -3.28 14.76
CA GLY A 58 -1.54 -3.47 16.12
C GLY A 58 -0.18 -2.82 16.37
N ASP A 59 0.55 -2.46 15.31
CA ASP A 59 1.85 -1.80 15.41
C ASP A 59 2.12 -0.97 14.14
N THR A 60 2.80 0.16 14.32
CA THR A 60 3.11 1.11 13.24
C THR A 60 4.57 1.56 13.27
N GLN A 61 5.43 0.83 13.97
CA GLN A 61 6.85 1.14 14.03
C GLN A 61 7.55 0.72 12.73
N LEU A 62 7.98 1.70 11.95
CA LEU A 62 8.70 1.55 10.67
C LEU A 62 7.94 0.77 9.58
N GLY A 63 6.65 0.55 9.75
CA GLY A 63 5.78 -0.15 8.82
C GLY A 63 4.45 -0.49 9.47
N THR A 64 3.45 -0.82 8.66
CA THR A 64 2.13 -1.19 9.14
C THR A 64 2.07 -2.69 9.43
N THR A 65 1.69 -3.04 10.66
CA THR A 65 1.53 -4.43 11.12
C THR A 65 0.09 -4.72 11.48
N LEU A 66 -0.47 -5.76 10.87
CA LEU A 66 -1.79 -6.30 11.19
C LEU A 66 -1.67 -7.38 12.25
N VAL A 67 -2.60 -7.38 13.20
CA VAL A 67 -2.64 -8.34 14.32
C VAL A 67 -4.07 -8.80 14.58
N SER A 68 -4.26 -10.12 14.65
CA SER A 68 -5.51 -10.74 15.12
C SER A 68 -5.18 -12.10 15.73
N GLY A 69 -5.43 -12.26 17.02
CA GLY A 69 -5.05 -13.49 17.75
C GLY A 69 -3.56 -13.80 17.59
N ALA A 70 -3.26 -14.98 17.09
CA ALA A 70 -1.89 -15.43 16.82
C ALA A 70 -1.32 -14.89 15.48
N ALA A 71 -2.16 -14.39 14.59
CA ALA A 71 -1.73 -13.86 13.31
C ALA A 71 -1.13 -12.45 13.49
N ARG A 72 0.15 -12.32 13.10
CA ARG A 72 0.87 -11.06 12.98
C ARG A 72 1.54 -11.01 11.61
N VAL A 73 1.24 -9.95 10.83
CA VAL A 73 1.85 -9.73 9.50
C VAL A 73 2.27 -8.28 9.41
N SER A 74 3.57 -8.05 9.23
CA SER A 74 4.20 -6.71 9.19
C SER A 74 4.52 -6.28 7.76
N THR A 75 4.75 -4.97 7.57
CA THR A 75 5.16 -4.35 6.30
C THR A 75 4.17 -4.63 5.17
N VAL A 76 2.87 -4.42 5.46
CA VAL A 76 1.79 -4.73 4.52
C VAL A 76 1.51 -3.59 3.53
N GLU A 77 1.99 -2.38 3.81
CA GLU A 77 1.67 -1.12 3.11
C GLU A 77 2.01 -1.15 1.61
N HIS A 78 3.16 -1.68 1.21
CA HIS A 78 3.56 -1.70 -0.20
C HIS A 78 2.69 -2.66 -1.03
N LEU A 79 2.36 -3.83 -0.48
CA LEU A 79 1.45 -4.78 -1.12
C LEU A 79 0.02 -4.22 -1.17
N LEU A 80 -0.46 -3.61 -0.07
CA LEU A 80 -1.78 -2.97 -0.04
C LEU A 80 -1.85 -1.79 -1.02
N SER A 81 -0.76 -1.04 -1.19
CA SER A 81 -0.65 0.00 -2.21
C SER A 81 -0.81 -0.55 -3.64
N ALA A 82 -0.23 -1.72 -3.92
CA ALA A 82 -0.41 -2.39 -5.21
C ALA A 82 -1.84 -2.88 -5.41
N PHE A 83 -2.50 -3.45 -4.39
CA PHE A 83 -3.92 -3.81 -4.46
C PHE A 83 -4.79 -2.59 -4.73
N ALA A 84 -4.59 -1.49 -3.99
CA ALA A 84 -5.28 -0.23 -4.19
C ALA A 84 -5.07 0.31 -5.61
N GLY A 85 -3.81 0.34 -6.08
CA GLY A 85 -3.41 0.83 -7.39
C GLY A 85 -4.07 0.10 -8.56
N LEU A 86 -4.35 -1.19 -8.39
CA LEU A 86 -5.02 -2.04 -9.37
C LEU A 86 -6.51 -2.26 -9.08
N GLY A 87 -7.03 -1.70 -8.00
CA GLY A 87 -8.43 -1.77 -7.60
C GLY A 87 -8.90 -3.17 -7.21
N ILE A 88 -8.03 -4.01 -6.65
CA ILE A 88 -8.35 -5.39 -6.25
C ILE A 88 -8.97 -5.39 -4.86
N ASP A 89 -10.23 -5.76 -4.76
CA ASP A 89 -11.02 -5.74 -3.53
C ASP A 89 -10.84 -7.02 -2.70
N ASN A 90 -10.67 -8.17 -3.36
CA ASN A 90 -10.71 -9.48 -2.72
C ASN A 90 -9.48 -10.32 -3.08
N ALA A 91 -8.71 -10.70 -2.08
CA ALA A 91 -7.58 -11.62 -2.25
C ALA A 91 -7.22 -12.30 -0.92
N VAL A 92 -6.67 -13.52 -1.01
CA VAL A 92 -6.00 -14.17 0.12
C VAL A 92 -4.50 -14.07 -0.08
N VAL A 93 -3.80 -13.52 0.91
CA VAL A 93 -2.35 -13.37 0.97
C VAL A 93 -1.80 -14.35 2.00
N GLU A 94 -1.19 -15.44 1.55
CA GLU A 94 -0.52 -16.40 2.43
C GLU A 94 0.96 -16.03 2.56
N VAL A 95 1.47 -15.93 3.78
CA VAL A 95 2.89 -15.69 4.07
C VAL A 95 3.43 -16.73 5.04
N SER A 96 4.61 -17.26 4.75
CA SER A 96 5.28 -18.28 5.57
C SER A 96 6.12 -17.72 6.72
N ALA A 97 6.04 -16.40 6.97
CA ALA A 97 6.78 -15.68 8.01
C ALA A 97 6.01 -14.44 8.44
N PRO A 98 6.39 -13.76 9.56
CA PRO A 98 5.61 -12.65 10.13
C PRO A 98 5.68 -11.33 9.35
N GLU A 99 6.25 -11.30 8.16
CA GLU A 99 6.45 -10.08 7.39
C GLU A 99 6.24 -10.34 5.90
N VAL A 100 5.60 -9.41 5.19
CA VAL A 100 5.52 -9.42 3.72
C VAL A 100 6.94 -9.26 3.15
N PRO A 101 7.34 -9.99 2.09
CA PRO A 101 8.67 -9.81 1.51
C PRO A 101 8.81 -8.39 0.96
N ILE A 102 9.95 -7.76 1.23
CA ILE A 102 10.18 -6.34 0.84
C ILE A 102 10.35 -6.16 -0.67
N MET A 103 10.73 -7.21 -1.39
CA MET A 103 11.05 -7.19 -2.81
C MET A 103 12.18 -6.18 -3.12
N ASP A 104 11.93 -5.18 -3.95
CA ASP A 104 12.86 -4.10 -4.26
C ASP A 104 12.64 -2.82 -3.43
N GLY A 105 11.79 -2.91 -2.41
CA GLY A 105 11.44 -1.77 -1.55
C GLY A 105 10.35 -0.86 -2.10
N SER A 106 9.74 -1.20 -3.23
CA SER A 106 8.63 -0.48 -3.86
C SER A 106 7.38 -1.37 -4.02
N ALA A 107 6.31 -0.86 -4.62
CA ALA A 107 5.14 -1.65 -4.98
C ALA A 107 5.26 -2.33 -6.36
N SER A 108 6.29 -2.05 -7.16
CA SER A 108 6.35 -2.46 -8.56
C SER A 108 6.37 -3.97 -8.77
N HIS A 109 7.07 -4.73 -7.93
CA HIS A 109 7.10 -6.19 -8.01
C HIS A 109 5.75 -6.80 -7.65
N PHE A 110 5.02 -6.22 -6.70
CA PHE A 110 3.66 -6.66 -6.38
C PHE A 110 2.70 -6.36 -7.53
N VAL A 111 2.79 -5.18 -8.14
CA VAL A 111 2.05 -4.83 -9.35
C VAL A 111 2.30 -5.86 -10.45
N PHE A 112 3.56 -6.19 -10.72
CA PHE A 112 3.92 -7.20 -11.71
C PHE A 112 3.29 -8.58 -11.40
N LEU A 113 3.35 -9.02 -10.15
CA LEU A 113 2.74 -10.29 -9.72
C LEU A 113 1.23 -10.27 -9.92
N LEU A 114 0.55 -9.21 -9.49
CA LEU A 114 -0.90 -9.07 -9.60
C LEU A 114 -1.36 -9.05 -11.06
N GLN A 115 -0.66 -8.30 -11.92
CA GLN A 115 -0.93 -8.29 -13.37
C GLN A 115 -0.65 -9.63 -14.03
N SER A 116 0.41 -10.33 -13.60
CA SER A 116 0.74 -11.68 -14.11
C SER A 116 -0.28 -12.74 -13.68
N ALA A 117 -0.86 -12.62 -12.48
CA ALA A 117 -1.96 -13.45 -12.02
C ALA A 117 -3.24 -13.24 -12.85
N GLY A 118 -3.34 -12.06 -13.47
CA GLY A 118 -4.57 -11.58 -14.10
C GLY A 118 -5.56 -11.09 -13.06
N ILE A 119 -6.41 -10.17 -13.46
CA ILE A 119 -7.46 -9.58 -12.64
C ILE A 119 -8.79 -9.85 -13.32
N GLU A 120 -9.80 -10.20 -12.54
CA GLU A 120 -11.16 -10.38 -13.03
C GLU A 120 -12.16 -9.56 -12.20
N GLU A 121 -13.20 -9.09 -12.86
CA GLU A 121 -14.30 -8.39 -12.25
C GLU A 121 -15.37 -9.39 -11.79
N GLN A 122 -15.87 -9.22 -10.56
CA GLN A 122 -16.87 -10.07 -9.95
C GLN A 122 -18.27 -9.45 -10.10
N LEU A 123 -19.33 -10.26 -10.04
CA LEU A 123 -20.72 -9.82 -10.22
C LEU A 123 -21.29 -9.08 -8.99
N THR A 124 -20.50 -8.79 -7.99
CA THR A 124 -20.91 -8.05 -6.78
C THR A 124 -20.49 -6.59 -6.91
N PRO A 125 -21.36 -5.62 -6.60
CA PRO A 125 -21.03 -4.19 -6.69
C PRO A 125 -19.79 -3.83 -5.90
N LYS A 126 -18.87 -3.06 -6.53
CA LYS A 126 -17.73 -2.46 -5.84
C LYS A 126 -18.21 -1.30 -4.99
N ARG A 127 -17.83 -1.32 -3.72
CA ARG A 127 -18.13 -0.27 -2.76
C ARG A 127 -16.97 0.71 -2.67
N PHE A 128 -17.32 1.99 -2.51
CA PHE A 128 -16.38 3.07 -2.29
C PHE A 128 -16.77 3.81 -1.03
N ILE A 129 -15.78 4.29 -0.29
CA ILE A 129 -15.97 5.23 0.81
C ILE A 129 -15.79 6.64 0.25
N ARG A 130 -16.89 7.42 0.20
CA ARG A 130 -16.87 8.82 -0.21
C ARG A 130 -16.78 9.72 1.00
N ILE A 131 -15.80 10.60 1.02
CA ILE A 131 -15.67 11.64 2.05
C ILE A 131 -16.69 12.74 1.78
N THR A 132 -17.52 13.06 2.77
CA THR A 132 -18.59 14.06 2.69
C THR A 132 -18.27 15.34 3.45
N GLU A 133 -17.45 15.25 4.51
CA GLU A 133 -17.01 16.38 5.33
C GLU A 133 -15.51 16.28 5.65
N PRO A 134 -14.81 17.41 5.84
CA PRO A 134 -13.41 17.40 6.22
C PRO A 134 -13.20 16.74 7.59
N LEU A 135 -12.14 15.93 7.69
CA LEU A 135 -11.71 15.31 8.94
C LEU A 135 -10.21 15.40 9.08
N LYS A 136 -9.72 15.98 10.18
CA LYS A 136 -8.29 16.18 10.45
C LYS A 136 -7.88 15.54 11.77
N VAL A 137 -6.71 14.93 11.81
CA VAL A 137 -6.03 14.47 13.02
C VAL A 137 -4.63 15.09 13.10
N THR A 138 -4.15 15.30 14.31
CA THR A 138 -2.83 15.92 14.56
C THR A 138 -2.04 15.10 15.59
N ASP A 139 -0.71 15.23 15.53
CA ASP A 139 0.23 14.71 16.52
C ASP A 139 1.44 15.65 16.54
N GLY A 140 1.49 16.56 17.54
CA GLY A 140 2.42 17.68 17.57
C GLY A 140 2.22 18.60 16.35
N ASP A 141 3.29 18.79 15.57
CA ASP A 141 3.31 19.58 14.34
C ASP A 141 2.84 18.78 13.10
N LYS A 142 2.69 17.45 13.24
CA LYS A 142 2.26 16.55 12.17
C LYS A 142 0.75 16.52 12.06
N TRP A 143 0.26 16.32 10.83
CA TRP A 143 -1.17 16.17 10.63
C TRP A 143 -1.48 15.30 9.39
N ALA A 144 -2.68 14.71 9.40
CA ALA A 144 -3.29 14.03 8.28
C ALA A 144 -4.75 14.41 8.20
N MET A 145 -5.30 14.56 6.98
CA MET A 145 -6.64 15.08 6.75
C MET A 145 -7.29 14.43 5.54
N PHE A 146 -8.61 14.25 5.63
CA PHE A 146 -9.49 13.99 4.50
C PHE A 146 -10.32 15.22 4.18
N GLU A 147 -10.58 15.44 2.89
CA GLU A 147 -11.50 16.45 2.38
C GLU A 147 -12.34 15.86 1.24
N PRO A 148 -13.58 16.35 1.04
CA PRO A 148 -14.39 15.97 -0.12
C PRO A 148 -13.68 16.29 -1.44
N PHE A 149 -13.68 15.33 -2.36
CA PHE A 149 -13.10 15.48 -3.70
C PHE A 149 -13.75 14.45 -4.64
N GLU A 150 -14.08 14.83 -5.86
CA GLU A 150 -14.60 13.92 -6.88
C GLU A 150 -13.44 13.20 -7.59
N GLY A 151 -13.02 12.09 -7.04
CA GLY A 151 -11.86 11.29 -7.41
C GLY A 151 -11.13 10.79 -6.18
N PHE A 152 -9.90 10.34 -6.33
CA PHE A 152 -9.00 10.09 -5.22
C PHE A 152 -7.71 10.90 -5.45
N LYS A 153 -7.40 11.80 -4.55
CA LYS A 153 -6.22 12.64 -4.61
C LYS A 153 -5.39 12.50 -3.35
N VAL A 154 -4.08 12.42 -3.52
CA VAL A 154 -3.12 12.29 -2.42
C VAL A 154 -2.11 13.41 -2.49
N ASN A 155 -2.05 14.24 -1.45
CA ASN A 155 -1.02 15.26 -1.25
C ASN A 155 -0.14 14.85 -0.08
N PHE A 156 1.14 14.92 -0.24
CA PHE A 156 2.07 14.59 0.83
C PHE A 156 3.21 15.60 0.91
N GLU A 157 3.54 16.00 2.14
CA GLU A 157 4.70 16.81 2.45
C GLU A 157 5.54 16.14 3.53
N ILE A 158 6.83 15.98 3.24
CA ILE A 158 7.85 15.51 4.17
C ILE A 158 8.72 16.69 4.58
N GLU A 159 9.35 16.59 5.74
CA GLU A 159 10.34 17.55 6.20
C GLU A 159 11.47 16.82 6.92
N PHE A 160 12.60 16.69 6.22
CA PHE A 160 13.82 16.12 6.76
C PHE A 160 14.93 17.17 6.76
N ASN A 161 15.51 17.39 7.93
CA ASN A 161 16.69 18.26 8.04
C ASN A 161 17.96 17.51 7.64
N HIS A 162 18.12 17.27 6.33
CA HIS A 162 19.26 16.57 5.78
C HIS A 162 19.66 17.22 4.43
N PRO A 163 20.96 17.33 4.07
CA PRO A 163 21.40 18.01 2.86
C PRO A 163 20.79 17.50 1.57
N ILE A 164 20.55 16.19 1.47
CA ILE A 164 19.94 15.58 0.28
C ILE A 164 18.52 16.10 0.05
N PHE A 165 17.71 16.24 1.10
CA PHE A 165 16.32 16.69 1.00
C PHE A 165 16.20 18.18 0.64
N LYS A 166 17.27 18.99 0.81
CA LYS A 166 17.30 20.37 0.31
C LYS A 166 17.41 20.46 -1.21
N ARG A 167 17.81 19.36 -1.88
CA ARG A 167 18.01 19.28 -3.33
C ARG A 167 16.87 18.55 -4.04
N HIS A 168 15.98 17.92 -3.30
CA HIS A 168 14.86 17.13 -3.83
C HIS A 168 13.52 17.69 -3.34
N ALA A 169 12.48 17.50 -4.14
CA ALA A 169 11.15 17.92 -3.76
C ALA A 169 10.67 17.17 -2.50
N GLN A 170 10.18 17.92 -1.54
CA GLN A 170 9.62 17.40 -0.30
C GLN A 170 8.08 17.45 -0.29
N ARG A 171 7.47 17.90 -1.39
CA ARG A 171 6.03 17.90 -1.63
C ARG A 171 5.71 17.23 -2.95
N ALA A 172 4.67 16.41 -2.96
CA ALA A 172 4.11 15.85 -4.18
C ALA A 172 2.59 15.73 -4.05
N SER A 173 1.92 15.76 -5.20
CA SER A 173 0.48 15.54 -5.32
C SER A 173 0.22 14.58 -6.45
N MET A 174 -0.78 13.71 -6.30
CA MET A 174 -1.20 12.77 -7.32
C MET A 174 -2.72 12.69 -7.37
N ASP A 175 -3.29 12.95 -8.56
CA ASP A 175 -4.65 12.52 -8.90
C ASP A 175 -4.61 11.06 -9.31
N PHE A 176 -5.32 10.23 -8.55
CA PHE A 176 -5.21 8.80 -8.67
C PHE A 176 -5.98 8.25 -9.89
N SER A 177 -5.25 7.48 -10.66
CA SER A 177 -5.75 6.45 -11.58
C SER A 177 -4.75 5.30 -11.56
N THR A 178 -5.13 4.12 -12.04
CA THR A 178 -4.14 3.05 -12.21
C THR A 178 -2.94 3.51 -13.04
N THR A 179 -3.17 4.30 -14.09
CA THR A 179 -2.08 4.79 -14.96
C THR A 179 -1.12 5.72 -14.23
N SER A 180 -1.63 6.71 -13.47
CA SER A 180 -0.77 7.62 -12.69
C SER A 180 -0.04 6.87 -11.58
N PHE A 181 -0.72 5.96 -10.88
CA PHE A 181 -0.09 5.11 -9.87
C PHE A 181 1.07 4.29 -10.45
N LEU A 182 0.85 3.60 -11.58
CA LEU A 182 1.88 2.77 -12.22
C LEU A 182 3.08 3.60 -12.70
N LYS A 183 2.84 4.76 -13.30
CA LYS A 183 3.89 5.61 -13.89
C LYS A 183 4.67 6.40 -12.86
N GLU A 184 3.99 6.90 -11.83
CA GLU A 184 4.54 7.96 -10.98
C GLU A 184 4.89 7.48 -9.56
N ILE A 185 4.17 6.46 -9.05
CA ILE A 185 4.26 6.08 -7.64
C ILE A 185 4.80 4.67 -7.43
N SER A 186 4.30 3.67 -8.18
CA SER A 186 4.52 2.25 -7.87
C SER A 186 5.97 1.82 -7.73
N ARG A 187 6.92 2.54 -8.34
CA ARG A 187 8.35 2.23 -8.34
C ARG A 187 9.15 3.01 -7.28
N ALA A 188 8.52 3.90 -6.51
CA ALA A 188 9.21 4.66 -5.47
C ALA A 188 9.61 3.72 -4.32
N ARG A 189 10.92 3.69 -4.00
CA ARG A 189 11.51 2.79 -3.00
C ARG A 189 11.48 3.39 -1.62
N THR A 190 11.37 2.50 -0.61
CA THR A 190 11.63 2.86 0.78
C THR A 190 13.06 3.36 0.97
N PHE A 191 13.29 4.17 2.00
CA PHE A 191 14.59 4.77 2.26
C PHE A 191 14.92 4.79 3.76
N GLY A 192 16.20 4.84 4.05
CA GLY A 192 16.69 4.93 5.41
C GLY A 192 18.08 5.57 5.50
N PHE A 193 18.44 6.02 6.71
CA PHE A 193 19.73 6.64 6.98
C PHE A 193 20.71 5.62 7.54
N MET A 194 21.93 5.60 7.00
CA MET A 194 23.00 4.72 7.46
C MET A 194 23.27 4.86 8.95
N ARG A 195 23.23 6.10 9.47
CA ARG A 195 23.42 6.41 10.91
C ARG A 195 22.41 5.73 11.83
N ASP A 196 21.20 5.45 11.34
CA ASP A 196 20.13 4.83 12.13
C ASP A 196 20.18 3.29 12.07
N LEU A 197 20.97 2.73 11.15
CA LEU A 197 21.00 1.30 10.87
C LEU A 197 21.50 0.46 12.06
N GLU A 198 22.54 0.92 12.75
CA GLU A 198 23.08 0.23 13.94
C GLU A 198 22.06 0.18 15.07
N MET A 199 21.38 1.30 15.31
CA MET A 199 20.30 1.39 16.32
C MET A 199 19.11 0.50 15.94
N MET A 200 18.74 0.45 14.65
CA MET A 200 17.67 -0.43 14.17
C MET A 200 18.06 -1.90 14.36
N ARG A 201 19.26 -2.29 13.96
CA ARG A 201 19.76 -3.67 14.12
C ARG A 201 19.84 -4.11 15.58
N ALA A 202 20.25 -3.23 16.48
CA ALA A 202 20.23 -3.49 17.91
C ALA A 202 18.82 -3.76 18.46
N ARG A 203 17.79 -3.31 17.75
CA ARG A 203 16.36 -3.57 18.04
C ARG A 203 15.75 -4.67 17.19
N ASN A 204 16.57 -5.48 16.52
CA ASN A 204 16.13 -6.51 15.55
C ASN A 204 15.27 -5.97 14.41
N LEU A 205 15.56 -4.76 13.93
CA LEU A 205 14.94 -4.12 12.78
C LEU A 205 15.95 -3.98 11.63
N ALA A 206 15.46 -3.84 10.40
CA ALA A 206 16.27 -3.68 9.18
C ALA A 206 17.30 -4.82 8.96
N LEU A 207 17.03 -6.03 9.45
CA LEU A 207 17.94 -7.16 9.33
C LEU A 207 18.08 -7.66 7.88
N GLY A 208 17.05 -7.50 7.06
CA GLY A 208 17.03 -7.84 5.63
C GLY A 208 17.29 -6.64 4.70
N GLY A 209 17.47 -5.43 5.26
CA GLY A 209 17.69 -4.21 4.49
C GLY A 209 19.07 -4.16 3.84
N ASN A 210 19.11 -3.81 2.55
CA ASN A 210 20.32 -3.61 1.77
C ASN A 210 20.07 -2.63 0.61
N LEU A 211 21.10 -2.34 -0.22
CA LEU A 211 21.02 -1.41 -1.34
C LEU A 211 20.09 -1.88 -2.48
N ASP A 212 19.75 -3.17 -2.56
CA ASP A 212 18.83 -3.68 -3.59
C ASP A 212 17.36 -3.43 -3.25
N ASN A 213 17.05 -3.22 -1.95
CA ASN A 213 15.68 -3.11 -1.47
C ASN A 213 15.36 -1.84 -0.66
N ALA A 214 16.29 -0.90 -0.57
CA ALA A 214 16.08 0.41 0.03
C ALA A 214 17.03 1.45 -0.56
N ILE A 215 16.60 2.71 -0.58
CA ILE A 215 17.51 3.84 -0.79
C ILE A 215 18.23 4.10 0.54
N VAL A 216 19.54 4.02 0.55
CA VAL A 216 20.36 4.26 1.74
C VAL A 216 21.07 5.61 1.62
N LEU A 217 20.94 6.42 2.66
CA LEU A 217 21.50 7.76 2.76
C LEU A 217 22.62 7.78 3.81
N ASP A 218 23.80 8.29 3.42
CA ASP A 218 24.79 8.77 4.41
C ASP A 218 24.48 10.22 4.78
N ASP A 219 25.39 10.93 5.43
CA ASP A 219 25.18 12.30 5.90
C ASP A 219 25.06 13.34 4.77
N VAL A 220 25.41 12.99 3.52
CA VAL A 220 25.50 13.95 2.41
C VAL A 220 24.94 13.47 1.08
N ARG A 221 24.81 12.15 0.86
CA ARG A 221 24.42 11.58 -0.44
C ARG A 221 23.62 10.28 -0.35
N VAL A 222 23.04 9.87 -1.48
CA VAL A 222 22.51 8.54 -1.74
C VAL A 222 23.66 7.58 -2.00
N LEU A 223 23.66 6.40 -1.38
CA LEU A 223 24.70 5.37 -1.52
C LEU A 223 24.43 4.40 -2.65
N ASN A 224 23.18 4.27 -3.10
CA ASN A 224 22.81 3.41 -4.22
C ASN A 224 23.48 3.90 -5.51
N GLU A 225 24.26 3.04 -6.19
CA GLU A 225 25.02 3.39 -7.40
C GLU A 225 24.12 3.88 -8.54
N ASP A 226 22.92 3.27 -8.70
CA ASP A 226 21.93 3.65 -9.72
C ASP A 226 21.19 4.96 -9.39
N GLY A 227 21.44 5.57 -8.22
CA GLY A 227 20.77 6.78 -7.78
C GLY A 227 19.27 6.61 -7.52
N LEU A 228 18.51 7.66 -7.78
CA LEU A 228 17.05 7.70 -7.60
C LEU A 228 16.32 7.34 -8.91
N ARG A 229 15.18 6.67 -8.80
CA ARG A 229 14.26 6.35 -9.90
C ARG A 229 13.40 7.54 -10.34
N TYR A 230 13.14 8.48 -9.40
CA TYR A 230 12.45 9.74 -9.61
C TYR A 230 13.18 10.85 -8.88
N GLU A 231 13.14 12.06 -9.42
CA GLU A 231 13.73 13.23 -8.75
C GLU A 231 13.13 13.47 -7.37
N ASP A 232 11.85 13.15 -7.21
CA ASP A 232 11.04 13.28 -6.00
C ASP A 232 10.71 11.91 -5.34
N GLU A 233 11.57 10.91 -5.49
CA GLU A 233 11.32 9.52 -5.07
C GLU A 233 10.96 9.41 -3.58
N PHE A 234 11.59 10.20 -2.71
CA PHE A 234 11.35 10.15 -1.27
C PHE A 234 9.91 10.48 -0.90
N VAL A 235 9.38 11.59 -1.40
CA VAL A 235 8.00 11.98 -1.11
C VAL A 235 7.00 11.09 -1.86
N LYS A 236 7.33 10.60 -3.04
CA LYS A 236 6.52 9.62 -3.78
C LYS A 236 6.41 8.29 -3.05
N HIS A 237 7.47 7.86 -2.37
CA HIS A 237 7.38 6.68 -1.52
C HIS A 237 6.42 6.91 -0.35
N LYS A 238 6.41 8.09 0.26
CA LYS A 238 5.42 8.40 1.31
C LYS A 238 3.98 8.44 0.79
N ILE A 239 3.77 8.82 -0.48
CA ILE A 239 2.46 8.68 -1.15
C ILE A 239 2.12 7.20 -1.34
N LEU A 240 3.07 6.36 -1.76
CA LEU A 240 2.89 4.91 -1.89
C LEU A 240 2.46 4.29 -0.56
N ASP A 241 3.17 4.58 0.53
CA ASP A 241 2.85 4.15 1.89
C ASP A 241 1.43 4.58 2.29
N ALA A 242 1.11 5.87 2.07
CA ALA A 242 -0.20 6.40 2.40
C ALA A 242 -1.32 5.68 1.63
N ILE A 243 -1.18 5.45 0.32
CA ILE A 243 -2.18 4.70 -0.47
C ILE A 243 -2.41 3.31 0.13
N GLY A 244 -1.35 2.61 0.53
CA GLY A 244 -1.45 1.29 1.16
C GLY A 244 -2.12 1.34 2.53
N ASP A 245 -1.74 2.29 3.38
CA ASP A 245 -2.34 2.49 4.69
C ASP A 245 -3.84 2.86 4.57
N LEU A 246 -4.19 3.77 3.64
CA LEU A 246 -5.57 4.19 3.42
C LEU A 246 -6.45 3.06 2.89
N TYR A 247 -5.89 2.07 2.19
CA TYR A 247 -6.62 0.91 1.71
C TYR A 247 -7.12 0.01 2.85
N LEU A 248 -6.62 0.20 4.08
CA LEU A 248 -7.14 -0.42 5.31
C LEU A 248 -8.55 0.05 5.70
N LEU A 249 -9.17 0.98 4.97
CA LEU A 249 -10.61 1.22 5.05
C LEU A 249 -11.44 0.04 4.51
N GLY A 250 -10.80 -0.90 3.79
CA GLY A 250 -11.45 -2.07 3.19
C GLY A 250 -12.11 -1.80 1.84
N HIS A 251 -12.18 -0.54 1.41
CA HIS A 251 -12.77 -0.11 0.15
C HIS A 251 -11.94 1.01 -0.48
N SER A 252 -12.12 1.22 -1.79
CA SER A 252 -11.52 2.36 -2.49
C SER A 252 -12.09 3.68 -1.98
N LEU A 253 -11.23 4.70 -1.85
CA LEU A 253 -11.57 6.01 -1.29
C LEU A 253 -11.92 6.99 -2.42
N ILE A 254 -13.02 7.73 -2.27
CA ILE A 254 -13.35 8.92 -3.04
C ILE A 254 -13.21 10.11 -2.09
N GLY A 255 -12.20 10.94 -2.34
CA GLY A 255 -11.85 12.07 -1.48
C GLY A 255 -10.39 12.48 -1.68
N GLU A 256 -10.00 13.57 -1.06
CA GLU A 256 -8.61 14.05 -1.01
C GLU A 256 -7.99 13.70 0.33
N PHE A 257 -6.82 13.09 0.29
CA PHE A 257 -5.96 12.90 1.46
C PHE A 257 -4.81 13.89 1.41
N SER A 258 -4.55 14.57 2.51
CA SER A 258 -3.37 15.43 2.70
C SER A 258 -2.63 15.04 3.96
N GLY A 259 -1.32 14.82 3.84
CA GLY A 259 -0.42 14.48 4.95
C GLY A 259 0.78 15.41 5.04
N TYR A 260 1.03 15.96 6.23
CA TYR A 260 2.24 16.70 6.56
C TYR A 260 3.02 15.94 7.63
N LYS A 261 4.23 15.49 7.29
CA LYS A 261 5.08 14.66 8.16
C LYS A 261 4.34 13.42 8.67
N SER A 262 3.27 12.99 8.00
CA SER A 262 2.48 11.83 8.40
C SER A 262 3.28 10.54 8.22
N GLY A 263 2.86 9.51 8.92
CA GLY A 263 3.37 8.16 8.82
C GLY A 263 2.27 7.17 9.24
N HIS A 264 2.60 5.88 9.29
CA HIS A 264 1.65 4.79 9.52
C HIS A 264 0.76 5.00 10.76
N ALA A 265 1.34 5.47 11.87
CA ALA A 265 0.58 5.75 13.11
C ALA A 265 -0.50 6.81 12.90
N LEU A 266 -0.14 7.92 12.25
CA LEU A 266 -1.06 9.04 12.07
C LEU A 266 -2.07 8.75 10.96
N ASN A 267 -1.68 8.03 9.90
CA ASN A 267 -2.57 7.52 8.88
C ASN A 267 -3.63 6.61 9.52
N ASN A 268 -3.21 5.64 10.35
CA ASN A 268 -4.15 4.76 11.04
C ASN A 268 -5.05 5.51 12.04
N LYS A 269 -4.51 6.52 12.74
CA LYS A 269 -5.32 7.39 13.63
C LYS A 269 -6.43 8.09 12.84
N LEU A 270 -6.11 8.60 11.63
CA LEU A 270 -7.09 9.24 10.74
C LEU A 270 -8.17 8.24 10.29
N LEU A 271 -7.78 7.02 9.86
CA LEU A 271 -8.72 5.98 9.46
C LEU A 271 -9.68 5.60 10.60
N ARG A 272 -9.14 5.38 11.80
CA ARG A 272 -9.96 5.06 12.99
C ARG A 272 -10.88 6.22 13.38
N ALA A 273 -10.46 7.46 13.20
CA ALA A 273 -11.30 8.63 13.41
C ALA A 273 -12.43 8.70 12.38
N LEU A 274 -12.13 8.43 11.09
CA LEU A 274 -13.13 8.40 10.02
C LEU A 274 -14.19 7.33 10.28
N LEU A 275 -13.79 6.11 10.62
CA LEU A 275 -14.71 5.01 10.90
C LEU A 275 -15.70 5.31 12.05
N LYS A 276 -15.27 6.16 13.00
CA LYS A 276 -16.14 6.64 14.11
C LYS A 276 -17.01 7.83 13.70
N ALA A 277 -16.55 8.69 12.81
CA ALA A 277 -17.24 9.90 12.37
C ALA A 277 -18.17 9.59 11.19
N LYS A 278 -19.30 8.92 11.45
CA LYS A 278 -20.24 8.44 10.44
C LYS A 278 -20.87 9.53 9.57
N SER A 279 -20.86 10.80 10.01
CA SER A 279 -21.31 11.94 9.19
C SER A 279 -20.27 12.39 8.16
N CYS A 280 -19.00 12.01 8.31
CA CYS A 280 -17.93 12.47 7.43
C CYS A 280 -17.75 11.63 6.17
N TRP A 281 -18.51 10.55 6.02
CA TRP A 281 -18.40 9.65 4.87
C TRP A 281 -19.67 8.86 4.62
N GLU A 282 -19.82 8.38 3.41
CA GLU A 282 -20.87 7.47 2.98
C GLU A 282 -20.30 6.32 2.14
N GLU A 283 -21.00 5.19 2.10
CA GLU A 283 -20.69 4.09 1.18
C GLU A 283 -21.50 4.28 -0.10
N VAL A 284 -20.82 4.24 -1.26
CA VAL A 284 -21.45 4.41 -2.58
C VAL A 284 -21.02 3.32 -3.55
N THR A 285 -21.91 3.03 -4.52
CA THR A 285 -21.70 2.11 -5.65
C THR A 285 -22.05 2.81 -6.96
N PHE A 286 -21.55 2.32 -8.08
CA PHE A 286 -21.81 2.90 -9.39
C PHE A 286 -22.36 1.86 -10.38
N GLU A 287 -23.40 2.24 -11.11
CA GLU A 287 -24.02 1.37 -12.12
C GLU A 287 -23.17 1.26 -13.40
N ARG A 288 -22.40 2.29 -13.73
CA ARG A 288 -21.56 2.32 -14.93
C ARG A 288 -20.16 2.79 -14.59
N HIS A 289 -19.16 2.22 -15.26
CA HIS A 289 -17.75 2.64 -15.09
C HIS A 289 -17.54 4.12 -15.39
N ALA A 290 -18.29 4.69 -16.34
CA ALA A 290 -18.20 6.10 -16.69
C ALA A 290 -18.68 7.06 -15.58
N ASP A 291 -19.47 6.58 -14.63
CA ASP A 291 -19.99 7.38 -13.51
C ASP A 291 -19.05 7.32 -12.29
N ALA A 292 -18.13 6.35 -12.26
CA ALA A 292 -17.17 6.22 -11.17
C ALA A 292 -16.03 7.25 -11.36
N PRO A 293 -15.75 8.07 -10.32
CA PRO A 293 -14.73 9.12 -10.43
C PRO A 293 -13.29 8.58 -10.40
N ILE A 294 -13.13 7.27 -10.21
CA ILE A 294 -11.83 6.58 -10.22
C ILE A 294 -11.84 5.53 -11.33
N SER A 295 -10.83 5.59 -12.22
CA SER A 295 -10.68 4.62 -13.28
C SER A 295 -9.60 3.59 -12.95
N TYR A 296 -9.96 2.32 -13.10
CA TYR A 296 -9.02 1.20 -13.07
C TYR A 296 -8.84 0.65 -14.49
N VAL A 297 -7.58 0.53 -14.93
CA VAL A 297 -7.28 -0.04 -16.25
C VAL A 297 -7.82 -1.46 -16.31
N GLU A 298 -8.55 -1.78 -17.37
CA GLU A 298 -8.90 -3.16 -17.68
C GLU A 298 -7.62 -3.97 -17.86
N ALA A 299 -7.54 -5.13 -17.18
CA ALA A 299 -6.46 -6.06 -17.44
C ALA A 299 -6.55 -6.48 -18.92
N PRO A 300 -5.45 -6.41 -19.70
CA PRO A 300 -5.49 -6.87 -21.09
C PRO A 300 -6.02 -8.30 -21.10
N ALA A 301 -7.14 -8.52 -21.81
CA ALA A 301 -7.60 -9.87 -22.08
C ALA A 301 -6.43 -10.58 -22.75
N LEU A 302 -5.88 -11.62 -22.11
CA LEU A 302 -4.91 -12.48 -22.75
C LEU A 302 -5.59 -12.99 -24.02
N ALA A 303 -5.10 -12.54 -25.17
CA ALA A 303 -5.57 -13.03 -26.45
C ALA A 303 -5.48 -14.56 -26.38
N HIS A 304 -6.64 -15.22 -26.39
CA HIS A 304 -6.68 -16.66 -26.60
C HIS A 304 -6.08 -16.87 -27.99
N SER A 305 -4.82 -17.29 -28.05
CA SER A 305 -4.30 -17.91 -29.25
C SER A 305 -5.10 -19.20 -29.43
N SER A 306 -6.18 -19.10 -30.18
CA SER A 306 -6.82 -20.26 -30.77
C SER A 306 -5.78 -20.90 -31.70
N SER A 307 -4.98 -21.82 -31.15
CA SER A 307 -4.23 -22.75 -31.96
C SER A 307 -5.26 -23.67 -32.65
N VAL A 308 -5.58 -23.32 -33.87
CA VAL A 308 -6.13 -24.24 -34.84
C VAL A 308 -5.05 -25.28 -35.11
N TYR A 309 -5.26 -26.49 -34.66
CA TYR A 309 -4.88 -27.72 -35.32
C TYR A 309 -5.87 -28.82 -34.93
#